data_a6293a1985df82d15ebab87ed62066ef
#
_entry.id   a6293a1985df82d15ebab87ed62066ef
#
_cell.length_a   1.000
_cell.length_b   1.000
_cell.length_c   1.000
_cell.angle_alpha   90.00
_cell.angle_beta   90.00
_cell.angle_gamma   90.00
#
_symmetry.space_group_name_H-M   'P 1'
#
loop_
_entity.id
_entity.type
_entity.pdbx_description
1 polymer ?
#
loop_
_entity_poly.entity_id
_entity_poly.type
_entity_poly.pdbx_seq_one_letter_code
_entity_poly.pdbx_strand_id
1 'polypeptide(L)'
;MCRSVRIGEAHQWAKAHFLVWAGTGAATRAQIAENMALDLDKIRQIAERVAGSSGLEVVEVEVCGAGKHRMLRVFIDRPGAAPAADRPDGVTHEDCSKFSREFGTIVDVEDAVSGGSYVLEVSSPGLDRKLTKAADFERFRGQRVKLTTREPLNNNRYFEGKLESFENGKLLLDLSAARKKKMRPKEGAATKVEIELANVEKANLVPEI
;
A
#
# COMPACT_ATOMS: atom_id res chain seq x y z
N MET A 1 16.99 -4.87 5.42
CA MET A 1 15.74 -5.59 5.77
C MET A 1 15.22 -4.97 7.07
N CYS A 2 14.28 -4.05 6.96
CA CYS A 2 13.68 -3.43 8.13
C CYS A 2 12.72 -4.46 8.76
N ARG A 3 12.95 -4.84 10.02
CA ARG A 3 12.03 -5.71 10.76
C ARG A 3 10.82 -4.89 11.17
N SER A 4 9.63 -5.44 11.00
CA SER A 4 8.40 -4.82 11.50
C SER A 4 8.48 -4.55 13.00
N VAL A 5 8.10 -3.36 13.41
CA VAL A 5 7.94 -2.99 14.82
C VAL A 5 6.53 -3.38 15.21
N ARG A 6 6.39 -4.38 16.10
CA ARG A 6 5.10 -4.67 16.74
C ARG A 6 5.01 -3.79 17.98
N ILE A 7 4.07 -2.88 18.01
CA ILE A 7 3.68 -2.20 19.24
C ILE A 7 2.54 -3.02 19.82
N GLY A 8 2.78 -3.56 21.02
CA GLY A 8 1.79 -4.34 21.73
C GLY A 8 0.54 -3.52 22.07
N GLU A 9 -0.52 -4.23 22.35
CA GLU A 9 -1.89 -3.80 22.67
C GLU A 9 -2.01 -2.35 23.14
N ALA A 10 -2.73 -1.52 22.36
CA ALA A 10 -3.13 -0.19 22.76
C ALA A 10 -3.92 -0.27 24.07
N HIS A 11 -3.39 0.33 25.11
CA HIS A 11 -3.92 0.26 26.46
C HIS A 11 -5.30 0.90 26.56
N GLN A 12 -6.17 0.14 27.13
CA GLN A 12 -7.50 0.35 27.66
C GLN A 12 -7.62 1.60 28.56
N TRP A 13 -7.80 2.79 27.97
CA TRP A 13 -8.13 4.03 28.70
C TRP A 13 -9.44 4.65 28.19
N ALA A 14 -10.50 3.90 28.09
CA ALA A 14 -11.83 4.47 27.88
C ALA A 14 -12.91 3.62 28.52
N LYS A 15 -12.86 3.52 29.87
CA LYS A 15 -14.05 3.19 30.65
C LYS A 15 -14.40 4.41 31.48
N ALA A 16 -15.17 5.30 30.95
CA ALA A 16 -16.14 6.13 31.69
C ALA A 16 -16.73 7.19 30.73
N HIS A 17 -17.81 6.87 30.06
CA HIS A 17 -18.97 7.73 29.86
C HIS A 17 -20.01 6.95 29.03
N PHE A 18 -20.57 5.92 29.67
CA PHE A 18 -21.84 5.37 29.21
C PHE A 18 -22.91 5.98 30.07
N LEU A 19 -23.53 7.01 29.58
CA LEU A 19 -24.80 7.48 30.11
C LEU A 19 -25.67 8.08 29.02
N VAL A 20 -26.65 7.25 28.61
CA VAL A 20 -28.00 7.61 28.25
C VAL A 20 -28.19 8.59 27.09
N TRP A 21 -28.45 8.03 25.94
CA TRP A 21 -29.50 8.55 25.09
C TRP A 21 -30.35 7.39 24.54
N ALA A 22 -31.53 7.22 25.16
CA ALA A 22 -32.57 6.34 24.66
C ALA A 22 -33.34 7.13 23.58
N GLY A 23 -32.95 6.94 22.34
CA GLY A 23 -33.65 7.39 21.14
C GLY A 23 -33.99 6.19 20.28
N THR A 24 -35.24 5.82 20.23
CA THR A 24 -35.88 4.76 19.47
C THR A 24 -35.57 4.86 17.98
N GLY A 25 -34.72 3.99 17.51
CA GLY A 25 -34.50 3.69 16.10
C GLY A 25 -33.63 2.46 16.04
N ALA A 26 -34.23 1.29 15.82
CA ALA A 26 -33.48 0.05 15.58
C ALA A 26 -32.58 0.25 14.36
N ALA A 27 -31.28 0.49 14.60
CA ALA A 27 -30.29 0.50 13.54
C ALA A 27 -30.38 -0.82 12.79
N THR A 28 -30.62 -0.77 11.50
CA THR A 28 -30.70 -1.96 10.67
C THR A 28 -29.35 -2.67 10.69
N ARG A 29 -29.37 -4.00 10.52
CA ARG A 29 -28.16 -4.84 10.49
C ARG A 29 -27.12 -4.33 9.48
N ALA A 30 -27.55 -3.62 8.45
CA ALA A 30 -26.71 -2.93 7.47
C ALA A 30 -25.99 -1.70 8.09
N GLN A 31 -26.67 -0.89 8.87
CA GLN A 31 -26.09 0.28 9.57
C GLN A 31 -25.11 -0.13 10.67
N ILE A 32 -25.35 -1.28 11.33
CA ILE A 32 -24.41 -1.83 12.30
C ILE A 32 -23.17 -2.37 11.59
N ALA A 33 -23.34 -2.98 10.41
CA ALA A 33 -22.22 -3.46 9.58
C ALA A 33 -21.42 -2.27 8.98
N GLU A 34 -22.05 -1.19 8.62
CA GLU A 34 -21.44 0.02 8.10
C GLU A 34 -20.66 0.78 9.19
N ASN A 35 -21.18 0.83 10.43
CA ASN A 35 -20.47 1.36 11.60
C ASN A 35 -19.38 0.42 12.15
N MET A 36 -19.37 -0.84 11.74
CA MET A 36 -18.28 -1.81 12.03
C MET A 36 -17.26 -1.88 10.90
N ALA A 37 -17.51 -1.23 9.77
CA ALA A 37 -16.54 -1.11 8.70
C ALA A 37 -15.43 -0.17 9.15
N LEU A 38 -14.20 -0.65 9.07
CA LEU A 38 -13.02 0.21 9.18
C LEU A 38 -13.12 1.29 8.11
N ASP A 39 -13.09 2.53 8.54
CA ASP A 39 -12.98 3.66 7.63
C ASP A 39 -11.54 3.75 7.09
N LEU A 40 -11.25 2.92 6.08
CA LEU A 40 -9.94 2.86 5.45
C LEU A 40 -9.50 4.20 4.88
N ASP A 41 -10.44 5.01 4.41
CA ASP A 41 -10.14 6.32 3.86
C ASP A 41 -9.70 7.28 4.98
N LYS A 42 -10.38 7.26 6.11
CA LYS A 42 -9.99 8.03 7.30
C LYS A 42 -8.61 7.57 7.82
N ILE A 43 -8.39 6.28 7.95
CA ILE A 43 -7.11 5.71 8.38
C ILE A 43 -5.98 6.14 7.44
N ARG A 44 -6.22 6.09 6.13
CA ARG A 44 -5.26 6.53 5.11
C ARG A 44 -4.96 8.02 5.22
N GLN A 45 -5.96 8.87 5.40
CA GLN A 45 -5.78 10.31 5.58
C GLN A 45 -4.95 10.63 6.82
N ILE A 46 -5.20 9.93 7.94
CA ILE A 46 -4.40 10.07 9.16
C ILE A 46 -2.95 9.66 8.88
N ALA A 47 -2.75 8.52 8.23
CA ALA A 47 -1.43 8.02 7.88
C ALA A 47 -0.66 9.00 6.98
N GLU A 48 -1.30 9.54 5.94
CA GLU A 48 -0.69 10.53 5.03
C GLU A 48 -0.33 11.83 5.75
N ARG A 49 -1.18 12.31 6.67
CA ARG A 49 -0.90 13.49 7.50
C ARG A 49 0.33 13.28 8.40
N VAL A 50 0.41 12.15 9.08
CA VAL A 50 1.54 11.82 9.96
C VAL A 50 2.82 11.58 9.15
N ALA A 51 2.74 10.88 8.02
CA ALA A 51 3.89 10.68 7.15
C ALA A 51 4.43 12.02 6.64
N GLY A 52 3.57 12.91 6.16
CA GLY A 52 3.93 14.23 5.67
C GLY A 52 4.66 15.08 6.71
N SER A 53 4.24 15.04 8.00
CA SER A 53 4.92 15.77 9.09
C SER A 53 6.34 15.27 9.36
N SER A 54 6.63 14.02 9.02
CA SER A 54 7.94 13.38 9.22
C SER A 54 8.78 13.28 7.93
N GLY A 55 8.35 13.91 6.83
CA GLY A 55 9.05 13.83 5.55
C GLY A 55 9.00 12.41 4.93
N LEU A 56 7.95 11.67 5.23
CA LEU A 56 7.69 10.33 4.72
C LEU A 56 6.47 10.33 3.80
N GLU A 57 6.30 9.29 3.02
CA GLU A 57 5.10 9.03 2.21
C GLU A 57 4.48 7.69 2.59
N VAL A 58 3.14 7.60 2.52
CA VAL A 58 2.43 6.34 2.66
C VAL A 58 2.35 5.67 1.30
N VAL A 59 2.91 4.46 1.22
CA VAL A 59 2.84 3.61 0.03
C VAL A 59 1.56 2.81 0.03
N GLU A 60 1.22 2.19 1.17
CA GLU A 60 0.05 1.34 1.28
C GLU A 60 -0.45 1.24 2.72
N VAL A 61 -1.76 1.10 2.87
CA VAL A 61 -2.43 0.75 4.12
C VAL A 61 -3.24 -0.50 3.88
N GLU A 62 -2.97 -1.55 4.65
CA GLU A 62 -3.66 -2.83 4.59
C GLU A 62 -4.31 -3.15 5.93
N VAL A 63 -5.49 -3.73 5.89
CA VAL A 63 -6.13 -4.33 7.07
C VAL A 63 -6.26 -5.83 6.85
N CYS A 64 -5.69 -6.58 7.76
CA CYS A 64 -5.71 -8.03 7.72
C CYS A 64 -6.38 -8.58 8.98
N GLY A 65 -6.96 -9.79 8.88
CA GLY A 65 -7.63 -10.43 10.00
C GLY A 65 -9.01 -9.86 10.31
N ALA A 66 -9.64 -10.38 11.36
CA ALA A 66 -10.97 -9.97 11.81
C ALA A 66 -11.09 -10.07 13.33
N GLY A 67 -11.98 -9.30 13.92
CA GLY A 67 -12.26 -9.30 15.36
C GLY A 67 -11.01 -8.97 16.19
N LYS A 68 -10.67 -9.83 17.15
CA LYS A 68 -9.53 -9.65 18.07
C LYS A 68 -8.15 -9.85 17.42
N HIS A 69 -8.09 -10.38 16.20
CA HIS A 69 -6.85 -10.60 15.44
C HIS A 69 -6.69 -9.61 14.29
N ARG A 70 -7.29 -8.43 14.42
CA ARG A 70 -7.18 -7.38 13.43
C ARG A 70 -5.77 -6.80 13.43
N MET A 71 -5.18 -6.69 12.24
CA MET A 71 -3.87 -6.10 12.03
C MET A 71 -3.99 -4.95 11.04
N LEU A 72 -3.52 -3.79 11.44
CA LEU A 72 -3.37 -2.63 10.58
C LEU A 72 -1.91 -2.54 10.15
N ARG A 73 -1.65 -2.70 8.87
CA ARG A 73 -0.30 -2.65 8.31
C ARG A 73 -0.15 -1.39 7.46
N VAL A 74 0.88 -0.61 7.73
CA VAL A 74 1.19 0.62 7.00
C VAL A 74 2.60 0.52 6.43
N PHE A 75 2.72 0.70 5.12
CA PHE A 75 4.00 0.79 4.44
C PHE A 75 4.34 2.24 4.19
N ILE A 76 5.50 2.66 4.72
CA ILE A 76 6.00 4.04 4.59
C ILE A 76 7.32 4.05 3.83
N ASP A 77 7.55 5.12 3.06
CA ASP A 77 8.80 5.31 2.31
C ASP A 77 9.21 6.78 2.31
N ARG A 78 10.40 7.08 1.83
CA ARG A 78 10.83 8.47 1.64
C ARG A 78 10.39 8.96 0.26
N PRO A 79 9.79 10.16 0.15
CA PRO A 79 9.39 10.72 -1.13
C PRO A 79 10.61 10.98 -2.02
N GLY A 80 10.48 10.71 -3.31
CA GLY A 80 11.55 10.93 -4.29
C GLY A 80 12.72 9.95 -4.22
N ALA A 81 12.73 9.00 -3.29
CA ALA A 81 13.84 8.06 -3.16
C ALA A 81 13.94 7.09 -4.35
N ALA A 82 15.18 6.78 -4.78
CA ALA A 82 15.50 5.78 -5.80
C ALA A 82 15.08 4.36 -5.38
N PRO A 83 15.07 3.35 -6.25
CA PRO A 83 14.76 1.96 -5.90
C PRO A 83 15.62 1.46 -4.74
N ALA A 84 15.05 0.61 -3.89
CA ALA A 84 15.63 0.22 -2.60
C ALA A 84 17.03 -0.44 -2.67
N ALA A 85 17.45 -0.93 -3.85
CA ALA A 85 18.76 -1.54 -4.05
C ALA A 85 19.94 -0.55 -3.95
N ASP A 86 19.72 0.74 -4.24
CA ASP A 86 20.79 1.76 -4.35
C ASP A 86 20.74 2.81 -3.23
N ARG A 87 20.07 2.52 -2.10
CA ARG A 87 19.81 3.53 -1.08
C ARG A 87 20.69 3.43 0.17
N PRO A 88 21.52 4.44 0.43
CA PRO A 88 21.94 4.74 1.80
C PRO A 88 20.81 5.36 2.64
N ASP A 89 19.78 5.98 2.02
CA ASP A 89 18.79 6.85 2.71
C ASP A 89 17.38 6.24 2.78
N GLY A 90 17.25 4.94 2.90
CA GLY A 90 15.96 4.25 3.09
C GLY A 90 15.28 4.61 4.43
N VAL A 91 14.03 4.19 4.60
CA VAL A 91 13.31 4.30 5.88
C VAL A 91 14.05 3.48 6.94
N THR A 92 14.35 4.14 8.05
CA THR A 92 15.04 3.53 9.19
C THR A 92 14.05 2.89 10.16
N HIS A 93 14.57 2.05 11.04
CA HIS A 93 13.76 1.50 12.14
C HIS A 93 13.24 2.59 13.09
N GLU A 94 14.01 3.67 13.27
CA GLU A 94 13.60 4.82 14.08
C GLU A 94 12.45 5.58 13.44
N ASP A 95 12.47 5.79 12.10
CA ASP A 95 11.37 6.38 11.37
C ASP A 95 10.08 5.57 11.56
N CYS A 96 10.15 4.23 11.43
CA CYS A 96 9.03 3.34 11.67
C CYS A 96 8.49 3.44 13.11
N SER A 97 9.38 3.49 14.09
CA SER A 97 9.00 3.59 15.51
C SER A 97 8.35 4.94 15.85
N LYS A 98 8.89 6.03 15.30
CA LYS A 98 8.32 7.36 15.48
C LYS A 98 6.93 7.45 14.85
N PHE A 99 6.85 7.06 13.59
CA PHE A 99 5.59 7.02 12.85
C PHE A 99 4.53 6.17 13.58
N SER A 100 4.88 4.96 14.03
CA SER A 100 3.96 4.06 14.73
C SER A 100 3.35 4.68 15.98
N ARG A 101 4.17 5.37 16.80
CA ARG A 101 3.70 6.02 18.03
C ARG A 101 2.74 7.16 17.73
N GLU A 102 3.11 8.02 16.80
CA GLU A 102 2.32 9.19 16.43
C GLU A 102 1.01 8.80 15.76
N PHE A 103 1.09 7.91 14.78
CA PHE A 103 -0.06 7.40 14.04
C PHE A 103 -1.02 6.62 14.95
N GLY A 104 -0.51 5.69 15.77
CA GLY A 104 -1.33 4.92 16.71
C GLY A 104 -2.07 5.82 17.69
N THR A 105 -1.41 6.84 18.25
CA THR A 105 -2.08 7.80 19.14
C THR A 105 -3.23 8.52 18.45
N ILE A 106 -3.04 8.98 17.21
CA ILE A 106 -4.10 9.71 16.49
C ILE A 106 -5.24 8.77 16.10
N VAL A 107 -4.94 7.57 15.63
CA VAL A 107 -5.96 6.56 15.30
C VAL A 107 -6.84 6.23 16.50
N ASP A 108 -6.23 6.11 17.70
CA ASP A 108 -6.96 5.83 18.94
C ASP A 108 -7.80 7.04 19.40
N VAL A 109 -7.26 8.25 19.31
CA VAL A 109 -7.99 9.49 19.70
C VAL A 109 -9.16 9.76 18.75
N GLU A 110 -8.96 9.54 17.46
CA GLU A 110 -9.99 9.77 16.44
C GLU A 110 -10.98 8.59 16.30
N ASP A 111 -10.80 7.51 17.07
CA ASP A 111 -11.57 6.25 16.99
C ASP A 111 -11.75 5.75 15.54
N ALA A 112 -10.64 5.81 14.77
CA ALA A 112 -10.67 5.46 13.36
C ALA A 112 -10.74 3.94 13.12
N VAL A 113 -10.41 3.14 14.12
CA VAL A 113 -10.53 1.68 14.13
C VAL A 113 -11.62 1.27 15.12
N SER A 114 -12.86 1.33 14.68
CA SER A 114 -13.99 0.90 15.51
C SER A 114 -13.98 -0.62 15.76
N GLY A 115 -14.43 -1.05 16.95
CA GLY A 115 -14.73 -2.46 17.24
C GLY A 115 -13.63 -3.26 17.92
N GLY A 116 -12.68 -2.64 18.61
CA GLY A 116 -11.78 -3.32 19.54
C GLY A 116 -10.28 -3.12 19.28
N SER A 117 -9.46 -3.96 19.90
CA SER A 117 -8.00 -3.90 19.79
C SER A 117 -7.52 -4.30 18.40
N TYR A 118 -6.44 -3.69 17.96
CA TYR A 118 -5.72 -4.03 16.73
C TYR A 118 -4.21 -4.08 16.98
N VAL A 119 -3.50 -4.77 16.11
CA VAL A 119 -2.04 -4.76 16.08
C VAL A 119 -1.61 -3.81 14.97
N LEU A 120 -0.80 -2.80 15.30
CA LEU A 120 -0.21 -1.91 14.33
C LEU A 120 1.16 -2.45 13.89
N GLU A 121 1.33 -2.63 12.58
CA GLU A 121 2.60 -3.00 11.96
C GLU A 121 3.01 -1.90 10.97
N VAL A 122 4.17 -1.28 11.19
CA VAL A 122 4.75 -0.28 10.30
C VAL A 122 6.04 -0.80 9.71
N SER A 123 6.19 -0.69 8.40
CA SER A 123 7.33 -1.25 7.67
C SER A 123 7.64 -0.42 6.43
N SER A 124 8.85 -0.57 5.90
CA SER A 124 9.14 -0.12 4.54
C SER A 124 8.66 -1.14 3.52
N PRO A 125 8.31 -0.73 2.28
CA PRO A 125 7.83 -1.64 1.23
C PRO A 125 8.92 -2.61 0.73
N GLY A 126 10.19 -2.36 1.09
CA GLY A 126 11.32 -3.17 0.64
C GLY A 126 11.53 -3.12 -0.88
N LEU A 127 12.09 -4.21 -1.43
CA LEU A 127 12.42 -4.31 -2.86
C LEU A 127 11.20 -4.54 -3.77
N ASP A 128 10.11 -5.05 -3.23
CA ASP A 128 8.88 -5.42 -3.96
C ASP A 128 7.79 -4.34 -3.80
N ARG A 129 8.21 -3.07 -3.90
CA ARG A 129 7.32 -1.92 -3.72
C ARG A 129 6.14 -1.98 -4.68
N LYS A 130 4.93 -1.80 -4.17
CA LYS A 130 3.72 -1.61 -4.98
C LYS A 130 3.72 -0.23 -5.64
N LEU A 131 3.27 -0.19 -6.90
CA LEU A 131 3.04 1.02 -7.67
C LEU A 131 1.53 1.21 -7.80
N THR A 132 0.99 2.26 -7.18
CA THR A 132 -0.45 2.49 -7.14
C THR A 132 -0.86 3.84 -7.73
N LYS A 133 0.00 4.83 -7.62
CA LYS A 133 -0.27 6.22 -8.07
C LYS A 133 0.41 6.47 -9.41
N ALA A 134 -0.17 7.34 -10.23
CA ALA A 134 0.44 7.79 -11.50
C ALA A 134 1.89 8.30 -11.30
N ALA A 135 2.12 9.05 -10.21
CA ALA A 135 3.44 9.54 -9.84
C ALA A 135 4.47 8.42 -9.59
N ASP A 136 4.05 7.24 -9.13
CA ASP A 136 4.95 6.10 -8.96
C ASP A 136 5.48 5.63 -10.32
N PHE A 137 4.62 5.52 -11.34
CA PHE A 137 5.03 5.10 -12.68
C PHE A 137 5.92 6.12 -13.36
N GLU A 138 5.70 7.41 -13.14
CA GLU A 138 6.61 8.46 -13.62
C GLU A 138 7.98 8.37 -12.97
N ARG A 139 8.01 8.18 -11.66
CA ARG A 139 9.21 8.11 -10.84
C ARG A 139 10.08 6.90 -11.15
N PHE A 140 9.45 5.74 -11.36
CA PHE A 140 10.16 4.48 -11.59
C PHE A 140 10.31 4.12 -13.08
N ARG A 141 10.32 5.13 -13.96
CA ARG A 141 10.71 4.92 -15.36
C ARG A 141 12.11 4.30 -15.44
N GLY A 142 12.28 3.41 -16.38
CA GLY A 142 13.52 2.69 -16.58
C GLY A 142 13.71 1.47 -15.67
N GLN A 143 12.86 1.27 -14.68
CA GLN A 143 12.92 0.13 -13.79
C GLN A 143 12.10 -1.05 -14.31
N ARG A 144 12.44 -2.25 -13.83
CA ARG A 144 11.63 -3.45 -14.11
C ARG A 144 10.40 -3.48 -13.23
N VAL A 145 9.27 -3.74 -13.84
CA VAL A 145 7.99 -3.88 -13.15
C VAL A 145 7.31 -5.18 -13.53
N LYS A 146 6.58 -5.76 -12.59
CA LYS A 146 5.61 -6.81 -12.84
C LYS A 146 4.22 -6.25 -12.59
N LEU A 147 3.29 -6.51 -13.48
CA LEU A 147 1.92 -6.07 -13.33
C LEU A 147 0.92 -7.12 -13.79
N THR A 148 -0.26 -7.02 -13.21
CA THR A 148 -1.43 -7.81 -13.60
C THR A 148 -2.51 -6.85 -14.06
N THR A 149 -3.15 -7.17 -15.18
CA THR A 149 -4.25 -6.38 -15.74
C THR A 149 -5.61 -6.97 -15.38
N ARG A 150 -6.63 -6.12 -15.28
CA ARG A 150 -8.02 -6.52 -15.06
C ARG A 150 -8.57 -7.27 -16.26
N GLU A 151 -8.38 -6.69 -17.44
CA GLU A 151 -8.75 -7.30 -18.71
C GLU A 151 -7.51 -7.85 -19.41
N PRO A 152 -7.63 -9.02 -20.07
CA PRO A 152 -6.50 -9.61 -20.77
C PRO A 152 -6.12 -8.79 -22.00
N LEU A 153 -4.84 -8.52 -22.17
CA LEU A 153 -4.27 -7.94 -23.38
C LEU A 153 -3.52 -9.06 -24.15
N ASN A 154 -3.85 -9.26 -25.40
CA ASN A 154 -3.29 -10.34 -26.22
C ASN A 154 -3.37 -11.72 -25.54
N ASN A 155 -4.50 -12.00 -24.88
CA ASN A 155 -4.76 -13.24 -24.15
C ASN A 155 -3.84 -13.46 -22.93
N ASN A 156 -3.20 -12.39 -22.43
CA ASN A 156 -2.33 -12.41 -21.24
C ASN A 156 -2.78 -11.33 -20.25
N ARG A 157 -2.73 -11.64 -18.96
CA ARG A 157 -3.01 -10.69 -17.86
C ARG A 157 -1.78 -10.36 -17.04
N TYR A 158 -0.71 -11.12 -17.19
CA TYR A 158 0.53 -10.91 -16.47
C TYR A 158 1.62 -10.40 -17.39
N PHE A 159 2.21 -9.29 -17.02
CA PHE A 159 3.29 -8.65 -17.77
C PHE A 159 4.45 -8.35 -16.84
N GLU A 160 5.66 -8.67 -17.29
CA GLU A 160 6.90 -8.29 -16.64
C GLU A 160 7.80 -7.68 -17.71
N GLY A 161 8.31 -6.48 -17.42
CA GLY A 161 9.15 -5.77 -18.39
C GLY A 161 9.73 -4.50 -17.79
N LYS A 162 10.50 -3.79 -18.60
CA LYS A 162 11.05 -2.48 -18.24
C LYS A 162 10.01 -1.40 -18.55
N LEU A 163 9.73 -0.54 -17.60
CA LEU A 163 8.85 0.62 -17.78
C LEU A 163 9.60 1.69 -18.58
N GLU A 164 9.27 1.85 -19.86
CA GLU A 164 9.93 2.85 -20.72
C GLU A 164 9.36 4.25 -20.50
N SER A 165 8.04 4.36 -20.55
CA SER A 165 7.37 5.64 -20.34
C SER A 165 6.01 5.48 -19.68
N PHE A 166 5.56 6.59 -19.08
CA PHE A 166 4.20 6.76 -18.60
C PHE A 166 3.71 8.14 -19.06
N GLU A 167 2.71 8.16 -19.91
CA GLU A 167 2.16 9.39 -20.48
C GLU A 167 0.64 9.26 -20.67
N ASN A 168 -0.08 10.32 -20.32
CA ASN A 168 -1.54 10.38 -20.50
C ASN A 168 -2.30 9.17 -19.92
N GLY A 169 -1.83 8.63 -18.78
CA GLY A 169 -2.44 7.47 -18.14
C GLY A 169 -2.15 6.13 -18.82
N LYS A 170 -1.17 6.09 -19.72
CA LYS A 170 -0.74 4.89 -20.42
C LYS A 170 0.70 4.54 -20.10
N LEU A 171 0.93 3.26 -19.86
CA LEU A 171 2.22 2.65 -19.55
C LEU A 171 2.78 1.98 -20.81
N LEU A 172 4.02 2.29 -21.15
CA LEU A 172 4.74 1.55 -22.19
C LEU A 172 5.75 0.61 -21.52
N LEU A 173 5.56 -0.69 -21.71
CA LEU A 173 6.45 -1.73 -21.19
C LEU A 173 7.25 -2.38 -22.29
N ASP A 174 8.57 -2.44 -22.12
CA ASP A 174 9.47 -3.27 -22.92
C ASP A 174 9.59 -4.65 -22.28
N LEU A 175 9.06 -5.65 -22.96
CA LEU A 175 9.05 -7.06 -22.52
C LEU A 175 10.34 -7.79 -22.90
N SER A 176 11.26 -7.16 -23.61
CA SER A 176 12.51 -7.81 -24.07
C SER A 176 13.39 -8.24 -22.90
N ALA A 177 13.41 -7.44 -21.81
CA ALA A 177 14.21 -7.70 -20.62
C ALA A 177 13.67 -8.84 -19.74
N ALA A 178 12.38 -9.18 -19.83
CA ALA A 178 11.73 -10.24 -19.03
C ALA A 178 12.01 -11.65 -19.56
N ARG A 179 12.47 -11.77 -20.79
CA ARG A 179 12.72 -13.06 -21.43
C ARG A 179 13.98 -13.70 -20.88
N LYS A 180 13.85 -14.47 -19.81
CA LYS A 180 14.90 -15.39 -19.37
C LYS A 180 15.29 -16.30 -20.56
N LYS A 181 16.57 -16.45 -20.78
CA LYS A 181 17.36 -17.13 -21.84
C LYS A 181 16.87 -18.50 -22.35
N LYS A 182 15.68 -18.99 -21.99
CA LYS A 182 15.21 -20.36 -22.27
C LYS A 182 14.04 -20.51 -23.26
N MET A 183 13.39 -19.42 -23.69
CA MET A 183 12.36 -19.55 -24.73
C MET A 183 12.78 -18.79 -25.98
N ARG A 184 12.97 -19.54 -27.08
CA ARG A 184 13.18 -18.95 -28.41
C ARG A 184 12.03 -17.99 -28.73
N PRO A 185 12.30 -16.78 -29.23
CA PRO A 185 11.24 -15.84 -29.61
C PRO A 185 10.34 -16.53 -30.65
N LYS A 186 9.03 -16.55 -30.41
CA LYS A 186 8.09 -16.71 -31.52
C LYS A 186 8.25 -15.46 -32.36
N GLU A 187 8.62 -15.62 -33.63
CA GLU A 187 8.64 -14.54 -34.61
C GLU A 187 7.29 -13.82 -34.58
N GLY A 188 7.31 -12.49 -34.39
CA GLY A 188 6.10 -11.65 -34.37
C GLY A 188 5.55 -11.28 -32.98
N ALA A 189 6.16 -11.68 -31.87
CA ALA A 189 5.70 -11.22 -30.56
C ALA A 189 6.14 -9.77 -30.34
N ALA A 190 5.16 -8.86 -30.18
CA ALA A 190 5.42 -7.47 -29.84
C ALA A 190 6.36 -7.37 -28.65
N THR A 191 7.46 -6.66 -28.83
CA THR A 191 8.47 -6.45 -27.78
C THR A 191 8.01 -5.39 -26.79
N LYS A 192 7.05 -4.54 -27.19
CA LYS A 192 6.50 -3.47 -26.38
C LYS A 192 4.97 -3.62 -26.29
N VAL A 193 4.45 -3.33 -25.12
CA VAL A 193 3.01 -3.36 -24.84
C VAL A 193 2.62 -2.06 -24.18
N GLU A 194 1.57 -1.43 -24.72
CA GLU A 194 0.93 -0.26 -24.12
C GLU A 194 -0.24 -0.74 -23.25
N ILE A 195 -0.30 -0.27 -22.01
CA ILE A 195 -1.30 -0.65 -21.01
C ILE A 195 -1.87 0.62 -20.39
N GLU A 196 -3.18 0.73 -20.35
CA GLU A 196 -3.85 1.83 -19.65
C GLU A 196 -3.78 1.62 -18.13
N LEU A 197 -3.48 2.68 -17.38
CA LEU A 197 -3.42 2.64 -15.91
C LEU A 197 -4.74 2.14 -15.31
N ALA A 198 -5.87 2.48 -15.91
CA ALA A 198 -7.19 2.03 -15.49
C ALA A 198 -7.36 0.50 -15.56
N ASN A 199 -6.63 -0.15 -16.49
CA ASN A 199 -6.63 -1.60 -16.64
C ASN A 199 -5.61 -2.30 -15.71
N VAL A 200 -4.75 -1.56 -15.01
CA VAL A 200 -3.82 -2.16 -14.05
C VAL A 200 -4.59 -2.55 -12.79
N GLU A 201 -4.54 -3.83 -12.43
CA GLU A 201 -5.07 -4.36 -11.19
C GLU A 201 -4.02 -4.28 -10.07
N LYS A 202 -2.80 -4.69 -10.37
CA LYS A 202 -1.67 -4.72 -9.44
C LYS A 202 -0.37 -4.49 -10.19
N ALA A 203 0.50 -3.67 -9.62
CA ALA A 203 1.84 -3.45 -10.14
C ALA A 203 2.88 -3.40 -9.00
N ASN A 204 4.05 -3.99 -9.22
CA ASN A 204 5.14 -3.99 -8.27
C ASN A 204 6.48 -3.80 -9.01
N LEU A 205 7.45 -3.19 -8.32
CA LEU A 205 8.85 -3.20 -8.79
C LEU A 205 9.42 -4.62 -8.75
N VAL A 206 10.34 -4.89 -9.66
CA VAL A 206 11.13 -6.14 -9.66
C VAL A 206 12.57 -5.75 -9.35
N PRO A 207 13.15 -6.25 -8.25
CA PRO A 207 14.53 -5.95 -7.91
C PRO A 207 15.48 -6.51 -8.98
N GLU A 208 16.44 -5.70 -9.40
CA GLU A 208 17.58 -6.16 -10.18
C GLU A 208 18.65 -6.65 -9.19
N ILE A 209 18.86 -7.97 -9.14
CA ILE A 209 19.86 -8.65 -8.32
C ILE A 209 20.98 -9.13 -9.24
#